data_73e3a2e845fe63d1ab149248dc053bd2
#
_entry.id   73e3a2e845fe63d1ab149248dc053bd2
#
_cell.length_a   1.000
_cell.length_b   1.000
_cell.length_c   1.000
_cell.angle_alpha   90.00
_cell.angle_beta   90.00
_cell.angle_gamma   90.00
#
_symmetry.space_group_name_H-M   'P 1'
#
loop_
_entity.id
_entity.type
_entity.pdbx_description
1 polymer ?
#
loop_
_entity_poly.entity_id
_entity_poly.type
_entity_poly.pdbx_seq_one_letter_code
_entity_poly.pdbx_strand_id
1 'polypeptide(L)'
;QAMRAKLSARKTSYPNVTTIALTIRTGNRLAAQSDRRVNLVATRLYDGHASRSISGAFYHVLKDLGYADNQIDFATINALEANYWTPRGETFDWSAGSDNTSGLEVLQRIANAGMGYFLLSDGLASAGREGVKNWSGVISPQEQTEELQTAFKALSQDDYDGVDVTYINATTWAEETVQCRFSDNPTPQKVEDYTLDGVKDPDRAYRIGMRRLMKYRYQR
;
A
#
# COMPACT_ATOMS: atom_id res chain seq x y z
N GLN A 1 32.73 8.14 1.56
CA GLN A 1 34.04 7.48 1.75
C GLN A 1 34.73 7.98 3.03
N ALA A 2 34.85 9.28 3.29
CA ALA A 2 35.55 9.83 4.45
C ALA A 2 34.94 9.39 5.81
N MET A 3 33.62 9.31 5.92
CA MET A 3 32.95 8.86 7.15
C MET A 3 33.08 7.34 7.32
N ARG A 4 33.02 6.58 6.21
CA ARG A 4 33.22 5.14 6.21
C ARG A 4 34.67 4.76 6.65
N ALA A 5 35.65 5.51 6.20
CA ALA A 5 37.04 5.35 6.65
C ALA A 5 37.21 5.65 8.15
N LYS A 6 36.54 6.71 8.67
CA LYS A 6 36.56 7.05 10.09
C LYS A 6 35.82 6.03 10.96
N LEU A 7 34.72 5.49 10.49
CA LEU A 7 33.95 4.44 11.15
C LEU A 7 34.72 3.11 11.17
N SER A 8 35.39 2.76 10.06
CA SER A 8 36.24 1.57 9.98
C SER A 8 37.40 1.64 10.95
N ALA A 9 38.03 2.82 11.11
CA ALA A 9 39.12 3.03 12.03
C ALA A 9 38.73 2.84 13.51
N ARG A 10 37.46 3.10 13.85
CA ARG A 10 36.90 2.92 15.20
C ARG A 10 36.43 1.50 15.49
N LYS A 11 36.42 0.61 14.49
CA LYS A 11 35.93 -0.78 14.59
C LYS A 11 34.46 -0.84 15.17
N THR A 12 33.68 0.19 14.93
CA THR A 12 32.31 0.27 15.42
C THR A 12 31.37 -0.27 14.35
N SER A 13 30.59 -1.28 14.71
CA SER A 13 29.52 -1.81 13.89
C SER A 13 28.19 -1.23 14.37
N TYR A 14 27.36 -0.80 13.45
CA TYR A 14 26.01 -0.35 13.73
C TYR A 14 25.05 -1.32 13.00
N PRO A 15 24.73 -2.48 13.63
CA PRO A 15 23.74 -3.39 13.07
C PRO A 15 22.39 -2.65 12.95
N ASN A 16 21.65 -2.92 11.89
CA ASN A 16 20.35 -2.33 11.61
C ASN A 16 20.31 -0.83 11.34
N VAL A 17 21.46 -0.19 11.13
CA VAL A 17 21.55 1.23 10.78
C VAL A 17 22.27 1.40 9.45
N THR A 18 21.61 2.09 8.52
CA THR A 18 22.24 2.52 7.27
C THR A 18 22.94 3.85 7.48
N THR A 19 24.26 3.86 7.38
CA THR A 19 25.07 5.08 7.50
C THR A 19 25.43 5.62 6.13
N ILE A 20 25.23 6.93 5.94
CA ILE A 20 25.57 7.64 4.71
C ILE A 20 26.64 8.67 5.03
N ALA A 21 27.72 8.65 4.27
CA ALA A 21 28.76 9.67 4.32
C ALA A 21 28.65 10.57 3.09
N LEU A 22 28.48 11.86 3.30
CA LEU A 22 28.36 12.86 2.26
C LEU A 22 29.49 13.89 2.38
N THR A 23 30.10 14.22 1.24
CA THR A 23 30.97 15.38 1.13
C THR A 23 30.25 16.46 0.31
N ILE A 24 29.89 17.54 0.96
CA ILE A 24 29.14 18.64 0.33
C ILE A 24 30.12 19.78 0.11
N ARG A 25 30.28 20.21 -1.15
CA ARG A 25 30.97 21.46 -1.49
C ARG A 25 29.96 22.60 -1.52
N THR A 26 30.20 23.61 -0.73
CA THR A 26 29.33 24.80 -0.66
C THR A 26 29.71 25.77 -1.77
N GLY A 27 28.72 26.14 -2.59
CA GLY A 27 28.83 27.28 -3.51
C GLY A 27 28.08 28.50 -2.93
N ASN A 28 28.14 29.62 -3.66
CA ASN A 28 27.53 30.89 -3.21
C ASN A 28 26.04 30.78 -2.84
N ARG A 29 25.30 29.83 -3.42
CA ARG A 29 23.88 29.60 -3.11
C ARG A 29 23.65 28.89 -1.78
N LEU A 30 24.62 28.12 -1.31
CA LEU A 30 24.51 27.34 -0.07
C LEU A 30 25.22 28.00 1.11
N ALA A 31 26.09 28.98 0.85
CA ALA A 31 26.88 29.65 1.87
C ALA A 31 26.01 30.48 2.85
N ALA A 32 24.86 30.96 2.38
CA ALA A 32 23.94 31.80 3.16
C ALA A 32 22.91 31.01 3.98
N GLN A 33 22.83 29.68 3.84
CA GLN A 33 21.86 28.87 4.57
C GLN A 33 22.48 28.25 5.82
N SER A 34 21.89 28.57 6.99
CA SER A 34 22.25 27.99 8.29
C SER A 34 21.81 26.53 8.42
N ASP A 35 20.64 26.20 7.87
CA ASP A 35 20.06 24.85 7.89
C ASP A 35 20.25 24.14 6.54
N ARG A 36 20.95 23.02 6.58
CA ARG A 36 21.20 22.19 5.40
C ARG A 36 20.43 20.90 5.52
N ARG A 37 19.33 20.78 4.75
CA ARG A 37 18.53 19.58 4.70
C ARG A 37 18.98 18.70 3.54
N VAL A 38 19.17 17.41 3.82
CA VAL A 38 19.48 16.40 2.82
C VAL A 38 18.29 15.45 2.73
N ASN A 39 17.64 15.42 1.57
CA ASN A 39 16.59 14.48 1.29
C ASN A 39 17.19 13.26 0.58
N LEU A 40 16.82 12.09 1.02
CA LEU A 40 17.30 10.83 0.48
C LEU A 40 16.13 9.96 0.07
N VAL A 41 16.29 9.27 -1.05
CA VAL A 41 15.42 8.16 -1.42
C VAL A 41 16.09 6.88 -0.96
N ALA A 42 15.43 6.15 -0.09
CA ALA A 42 15.93 4.89 0.44
C ALA A 42 14.97 3.76 0.09
N THR A 43 15.53 2.61 -0.24
CA THR A 43 14.75 1.37 -0.47
C THR A 43 15.10 0.39 0.64
N ARG A 44 14.08 -0.10 1.33
CA ARG A 44 14.24 -1.13 2.34
C ARG A 44 14.43 -2.49 1.68
N LEU A 45 15.39 -3.25 2.16
CA LEU A 45 15.56 -4.64 1.80
C LEU A 45 14.71 -5.50 2.74
N TYR A 46 14.05 -6.50 2.21
CA TYR A 46 13.28 -7.48 2.97
C TYR A 46 13.97 -8.85 2.87
N ASP A 47 14.18 -9.50 3.98
CA ASP A 47 14.78 -10.83 4.01
C ASP A 47 13.86 -11.84 3.28
N GLY A 48 14.40 -12.50 2.26
CA GLY A 48 13.65 -13.49 1.47
C GLY A 48 12.61 -12.93 0.49
N HIS A 49 12.46 -11.60 0.41
CA HIS A 49 11.51 -10.94 -0.49
C HIS A 49 12.19 -9.90 -1.37
N ALA A 50 11.60 -9.63 -2.53
CA ALA A 50 12.06 -8.54 -3.38
C ALA A 50 11.86 -7.19 -2.66
N SER A 51 12.81 -6.28 -2.84
CA SER A 51 12.66 -4.91 -2.35
C SER A 51 11.43 -4.26 -2.99
N ARG A 52 10.69 -3.47 -2.20
CA ARG A 52 9.44 -2.81 -2.59
C ARG A 52 8.27 -3.76 -2.86
N SER A 53 8.40 -5.08 -2.67
CA SER A 53 7.29 -6.02 -2.81
C SER A 53 6.23 -5.81 -1.75
N ILE A 54 4.97 -6.03 -2.11
CA ILE A 54 3.83 -5.93 -1.19
C ILE A 54 3.90 -7.04 -0.14
N SER A 55 4.24 -8.27 -0.55
CA SER A 55 4.43 -9.40 0.37
C SER A 55 5.54 -9.15 1.39
N GLY A 56 6.68 -8.58 0.94
CA GLY A 56 7.77 -8.21 1.83
C GLY A 56 7.39 -7.12 2.83
N ALA A 57 6.58 -6.14 2.41
CA ALA A 57 6.05 -5.12 3.32
C ALA A 57 5.11 -5.72 4.37
N PHE A 58 4.21 -6.64 3.97
CA PHE A 58 3.36 -7.39 4.90
C PHE A 58 4.17 -8.17 5.92
N TYR A 59 5.12 -8.96 5.43
CA TYR A 59 5.99 -9.77 6.30
C TYR A 59 6.69 -8.90 7.34
N HIS A 60 7.33 -7.82 6.88
CA HIS A 60 8.08 -6.95 7.77
C HIS A 60 7.20 -6.33 8.86
N VAL A 61 6.03 -5.79 8.50
CA VAL A 61 5.12 -5.17 9.48
C VAL A 61 4.56 -6.21 10.45
N LEU A 62 4.19 -7.39 9.99
CA LEU A 62 3.70 -8.46 10.85
C LEU A 62 4.78 -8.92 11.85
N LYS A 63 6.04 -9.04 11.40
CA LYS A 63 7.15 -9.38 12.29
C LYS A 63 7.44 -8.28 13.31
N ASP A 64 7.37 -7.00 12.92
CA ASP A 64 7.53 -5.86 13.82
C ASP A 64 6.38 -5.78 14.86
N LEU A 65 5.18 -6.25 14.50
CA LEU A 65 4.04 -6.39 15.42
C LEU A 65 4.14 -7.61 16.33
N GLY A 66 5.17 -8.45 16.18
CA GLY A 66 5.42 -9.61 17.04
C GLY A 66 4.78 -10.91 16.58
N TYR A 67 4.21 -10.99 15.38
CA TYR A 67 3.68 -12.25 14.86
C TYR A 67 4.80 -13.26 14.62
N ALA A 68 4.61 -14.49 15.09
CA ALA A 68 5.47 -15.61 14.78
C ALA A 68 5.18 -16.15 13.36
N ASP A 69 6.13 -16.85 12.76
CA ASP A 69 5.99 -17.34 11.37
C ASP A 69 4.78 -18.29 11.19
N ASN A 70 4.46 -19.06 12.23
CA ASN A 70 3.30 -19.95 12.24
C ASN A 70 1.95 -19.21 12.42
N GLN A 71 1.97 -17.92 12.62
CA GLN A 71 0.78 -17.07 12.72
C GLN A 71 0.55 -16.25 11.44
N ILE A 72 1.37 -16.46 10.42
CA ILE A 72 1.31 -15.73 9.16
C ILE A 72 1.06 -16.73 8.02
N ASP A 73 0.02 -16.46 7.22
CA ASP A 73 -0.28 -17.24 6.01
C ASP A 73 0.61 -16.82 4.85
N PHE A 74 1.88 -17.22 4.92
CA PHE A 74 2.85 -16.92 3.86
C PHE A 74 2.48 -17.51 2.52
N ALA A 75 1.84 -18.66 2.50
CA ALA A 75 1.49 -19.35 1.26
C ALA A 75 0.55 -18.47 0.43
N THR A 76 -0.51 -17.96 1.05
CA THR A 76 -1.48 -17.07 0.38
C THR A 76 -0.86 -15.73 0.00
N ILE A 77 -0.11 -15.08 0.90
CA ILE A 77 0.50 -13.78 0.63
C ILE A 77 1.51 -13.87 -0.53
N ASN A 78 2.36 -14.91 -0.55
CA ASN A 78 3.32 -15.12 -1.61
C ASN A 78 2.65 -15.53 -2.94
N ALA A 79 1.56 -16.28 -2.88
CA ALA A 79 0.77 -16.60 -4.07
C ALA A 79 0.15 -15.34 -4.69
N LEU A 80 -0.33 -14.40 -3.87
CA LEU A 80 -0.81 -13.10 -4.36
C LEU A 80 0.32 -12.28 -5.00
N GLU A 81 1.50 -12.27 -4.40
CA GLU A 81 2.68 -11.62 -4.97
C GLU A 81 3.03 -12.18 -6.34
N ALA A 82 3.16 -13.51 -6.43
CA ALA A 82 3.58 -14.19 -7.66
C ALA A 82 2.55 -14.09 -8.78
N ASN A 83 1.25 -14.20 -8.46
CA ASN A 83 0.20 -14.28 -9.47
C ASN A 83 -0.37 -12.91 -9.87
N TYR A 84 -0.28 -11.91 -8.98
CA TYR A 84 -0.94 -10.63 -9.22
C TYR A 84 0.00 -9.43 -9.11
N TRP A 85 0.71 -9.25 -8.00
CA TRP A 85 1.45 -8.02 -7.75
C TRP A 85 2.71 -7.89 -8.60
N THR A 86 3.57 -8.89 -8.57
CA THR A 86 4.80 -8.90 -9.39
C THR A 86 4.52 -8.82 -10.90
N PRO A 87 3.60 -9.61 -11.49
CA PRO A 87 3.33 -9.52 -12.94
C PRO A 87 2.78 -8.19 -13.40
N ARG A 88 2.20 -7.41 -12.49
CA ARG A 88 1.65 -6.07 -12.79
C ARG A 88 2.57 -4.93 -12.39
N GLY A 89 3.76 -5.23 -11.86
CA GLY A 89 4.68 -4.23 -11.34
C GLY A 89 4.12 -3.46 -10.13
N GLU A 90 3.23 -4.09 -9.36
CA GLU A 90 2.63 -3.47 -8.18
C GLU A 90 3.62 -3.52 -7.02
N THR A 91 3.99 -2.35 -6.50
CA THR A 91 4.96 -2.17 -5.40
C THR A 91 4.36 -1.31 -4.31
N PHE A 92 4.98 -1.33 -3.13
CA PHE A 92 4.60 -0.47 -2.01
C PHE A 92 5.75 0.44 -1.62
N ASP A 93 5.53 1.76 -1.68
CA ASP A 93 6.55 2.78 -1.45
C ASP A 93 6.02 3.83 -0.45
N TRP A 94 6.09 3.54 0.82
CA TRP A 94 5.59 4.39 1.88
C TRP A 94 6.55 4.47 3.06
N SER A 95 6.49 5.54 3.79
CA SER A 95 7.23 5.75 5.04
C SER A 95 6.23 6.07 6.13
N ALA A 96 6.16 5.25 7.15
CA ALA A 96 5.44 5.59 8.37
C ALA A 96 6.15 6.78 9.00
N GLY A 97 5.44 7.90 9.09
CA GLY A 97 5.90 9.08 9.81
C GLY A 97 5.77 8.91 11.34
N SER A 98 5.85 10.02 12.05
CA SER A 98 5.62 10.07 13.50
C SER A 98 4.14 9.97 13.90
N ASP A 99 3.26 9.68 12.95
CA ASP A 99 1.81 9.62 13.18
C ASP A 99 1.44 8.38 13.98
N ASN A 100 0.48 8.54 14.87
CA ASN A 100 -0.10 7.44 15.66
C ASN A 100 -0.96 6.53 14.77
N THR A 101 -0.30 5.77 13.91
CA THR A 101 -0.98 4.83 13.00
C THR A 101 -0.96 3.44 13.62
N SER A 102 -2.10 2.80 13.71
CA SER A 102 -2.19 1.42 14.22
C SER A 102 -1.58 0.43 13.24
N GLY A 103 -1.04 -0.69 13.75
CA GLY A 103 -0.50 -1.75 12.89
C GLY A 103 -1.52 -2.29 11.88
N LEU A 104 -2.79 -2.42 12.29
CA LEU A 104 -3.88 -2.83 11.40
C LEU A 104 -4.09 -1.84 10.24
N GLU A 105 -4.02 -0.55 10.53
CA GLU A 105 -4.15 0.49 9.52
C GLU A 105 -2.99 0.45 8.51
N VAL A 106 -1.77 0.22 8.99
CA VAL A 106 -0.59 0.05 8.11
C VAL A 106 -0.78 -1.17 7.20
N LEU A 107 -1.21 -2.30 7.75
CA LEU A 107 -1.48 -3.52 6.98
C LEU A 107 -2.58 -3.29 5.93
N GLN A 108 -3.64 -2.55 6.27
CA GLN A 108 -4.69 -2.21 5.33
C GLN A 108 -4.20 -1.25 4.24
N ARG A 109 -3.32 -0.28 4.54
CA ARG A 109 -2.69 0.60 3.54
C ARG A 109 -1.83 -0.20 2.56
N ILE A 110 -1.04 -1.17 3.06
CA ILE A 110 -0.26 -2.09 2.22
C ILE A 110 -1.19 -2.88 1.30
N ALA A 111 -2.28 -3.43 1.84
CA ALA A 111 -3.27 -4.17 1.08
C ALA A 111 -3.93 -3.32 -0.01
N ASN A 112 -4.33 -2.09 0.32
CA ASN A 112 -4.97 -1.17 -0.61
C ASN A 112 -4.08 -0.85 -1.82
N ALA A 113 -2.76 -0.72 -1.61
CA ALA A 113 -1.81 -0.51 -2.70
C ALA A 113 -1.77 -1.70 -3.69
N GLY A 114 -2.09 -2.92 -3.23
CA GLY A 114 -2.24 -4.12 -4.05
C GLY A 114 -3.68 -4.47 -4.44
N MET A 115 -4.62 -3.52 -4.32
CA MET A 115 -6.06 -3.77 -4.54
C MET A 115 -6.60 -4.93 -3.72
N GLY A 116 -6.10 -5.08 -2.50
CA GLY A 116 -6.42 -6.16 -1.59
C GLY A 116 -7.04 -5.69 -0.29
N TYR A 117 -7.12 -6.61 0.62
CA TYR A 117 -7.55 -6.39 1.99
C TYR A 117 -6.75 -7.30 2.92
N PHE A 118 -6.50 -6.82 4.13
CA PHE A 118 -5.93 -7.61 5.21
C PHE A 118 -7.05 -8.38 5.91
N LEU A 119 -6.77 -9.60 6.31
CA LEU A 119 -7.71 -10.43 7.07
C LEU A 119 -6.99 -11.30 8.11
N LEU A 120 -7.72 -11.65 9.15
CA LEU A 120 -7.35 -12.69 10.08
C LEU A 120 -8.30 -13.86 9.85
N SER A 121 -7.77 -15.02 9.46
CA SER A 121 -8.54 -16.23 9.22
C SER A 121 -7.90 -17.39 9.95
N ASP A 122 -8.71 -18.11 10.74
CA ASP A 122 -8.26 -19.27 11.50
C ASP A 122 -7.04 -19.02 12.41
N GLY A 123 -6.93 -17.80 12.93
CA GLY A 123 -5.81 -17.36 13.76
C GLY A 123 -4.55 -16.98 12.99
N LEU A 124 -4.59 -17.00 11.67
CA LEU A 124 -3.50 -16.59 10.78
C LEU A 124 -3.72 -15.19 10.23
N ALA A 125 -2.66 -14.40 10.22
CA ALA A 125 -2.62 -13.13 9.50
C ALA A 125 -2.42 -13.41 8.00
N SER A 126 -3.36 -12.99 7.18
CA SER A 126 -3.39 -13.24 5.74
C SER A 126 -3.81 -11.98 4.97
N ALA A 127 -3.72 -12.05 3.66
CA ALA A 127 -4.22 -11.03 2.76
C ALA A 127 -5.12 -11.64 1.70
N GLY A 128 -6.10 -10.88 1.26
CA GLY A 128 -6.94 -11.23 0.13
C GLY A 128 -6.86 -10.17 -0.95
N ARG A 129 -7.19 -10.55 -2.17
CA ARG A 129 -7.34 -9.64 -3.29
C ARG A 129 -8.66 -9.90 -3.98
N GLU A 130 -9.36 -8.84 -4.32
CA GLU A 130 -10.54 -8.97 -5.15
C GLU A 130 -10.13 -9.25 -6.60
N GLY A 131 -10.79 -10.21 -7.21
CA GLY A 131 -10.55 -10.64 -8.57
C GLY A 131 -11.48 -11.79 -8.92
N VAL A 132 -11.37 -12.28 -10.15
CA VAL A 132 -12.08 -13.49 -10.56
C VAL A 132 -11.55 -14.66 -9.73
N LYS A 133 -12.44 -15.29 -8.99
CA LYS A 133 -12.14 -16.47 -8.17
C LYS A 133 -12.91 -17.66 -8.71
N ASN A 134 -12.33 -18.84 -8.56
CA ASN A 134 -13.05 -20.08 -8.79
C ASN A 134 -14.12 -20.25 -7.70
N TRP A 135 -15.14 -21.03 -8.01
CA TRP A 135 -16.16 -21.42 -7.04
C TRP A 135 -15.49 -22.14 -5.87
N SER A 136 -15.74 -21.68 -4.66
CA SER A 136 -15.18 -22.27 -3.44
C SER A 136 -16.15 -23.23 -2.75
N GLY A 137 -17.44 -23.13 -3.08
CA GLY A 137 -18.47 -23.99 -2.53
C GLY A 137 -19.85 -23.61 -3.07
N VAL A 138 -20.82 -24.48 -2.83
CA VAL A 138 -22.23 -24.26 -3.11
C VAL A 138 -22.98 -24.46 -1.79
N ILE A 139 -23.77 -23.48 -1.40
CA ILE A 139 -24.64 -23.59 -0.23
C ILE A 139 -26.03 -23.97 -0.74
N SER A 140 -26.50 -25.14 -0.38
CA SER A 140 -27.85 -25.61 -0.72
C SER A 140 -28.86 -25.10 0.32
N PRO A 141 -30.18 -24.99 -0.02
CA PRO A 141 -31.20 -24.63 0.94
C PRO A 141 -31.27 -25.56 2.16
N GLN A 142 -30.86 -26.82 2.01
CA GLN A 142 -30.83 -27.81 3.10
C GLN A 142 -29.72 -27.57 4.11
N GLU A 143 -28.68 -26.82 3.75
CA GLU A 143 -27.55 -26.47 4.61
C GLU A 143 -27.75 -25.15 5.33
N GLN A 144 -28.83 -24.45 5.04
CA GLN A 144 -29.18 -23.19 5.67
C GLN A 144 -29.97 -23.42 6.95
N THR A 145 -29.56 -22.76 8.03
CA THR A 145 -30.26 -22.80 9.33
C THR A 145 -31.43 -21.83 9.39
N GLU A 146 -31.39 -20.81 8.54
CA GLU A 146 -32.43 -19.77 8.43
C GLU A 146 -32.67 -19.43 6.94
N GLU A 147 -33.80 -18.82 6.65
CA GLU A 147 -34.15 -18.39 5.30
C GLU A 147 -33.16 -17.31 4.80
N LEU A 148 -32.67 -17.46 3.56
CA LEU A 148 -31.80 -16.48 2.94
C LEU A 148 -32.52 -15.13 2.76
N GLN A 149 -32.09 -14.14 3.49
CA GLN A 149 -32.56 -12.77 3.32
C GLN A 149 -31.69 -12.06 2.28
N THR A 150 -32.34 -11.59 1.21
CA THR A 150 -31.68 -10.78 0.18
C THR A 150 -32.24 -9.38 0.22
N ALA A 151 -31.35 -8.38 0.22
CA ALA A 151 -31.73 -6.99 0.14
C ALA A 151 -31.03 -6.33 -1.06
N PHE A 152 -31.73 -5.48 -1.75
CA PHE A 152 -31.19 -4.66 -2.83
C PHE A 152 -31.30 -3.19 -2.44
N LYS A 153 -30.17 -2.49 -2.45
CA LYS A 153 -30.13 -1.05 -2.25
C LYS A 153 -30.05 -0.34 -3.60
N ALA A 154 -31.09 0.40 -3.96
CA ALA A 154 -31.04 1.23 -5.17
C ALA A 154 -30.01 2.36 -5.05
N LEU A 155 -29.53 2.86 -6.18
CA LEU A 155 -28.68 4.05 -6.27
C LEU A 155 -29.42 5.25 -5.62
N SER A 156 -28.73 5.92 -4.72
CA SER A 156 -29.22 7.13 -4.06
C SER A 156 -28.34 8.31 -4.45
N GLN A 157 -28.88 9.52 -4.37
CA GLN A 157 -28.10 10.75 -4.57
C GLN A 157 -27.02 10.96 -3.51
N ASP A 158 -27.10 10.22 -2.40
CA ASP A 158 -26.09 10.24 -1.33
C ASP A 158 -24.89 9.35 -1.60
N ASP A 159 -24.94 8.50 -2.62
CA ASP A 159 -23.84 7.63 -2.98
C ASP A 159 -22.79 8.40 -3.81
N TYR A 160 -21.52 8.06 -3.66
CA TYR A 160 -20.44 8.63 -4.45
C TYR A 160 -20.56 8.17 -5.91
N ASP A 161 -20.47 9.11 -6.82
CA ASP A 161 -20.53 8.89 -8.28
C ASP A 161 -19.25 9.36 -9.00
N GLY A 162 -18.27 9.84 -8.24
CA GLY A 162 -16.90 10.14 -8.65
C GLY A 162 -15.91 9.86 -7.54
N VAL A 163 -14.64 9.66 -7.89
CA VAL A 163 -13.53 9.50 -6.94
C VAL A 163 -12.35 10.34 -7.41
N ASP A 164 -11.78 11.14 -6.52
CA ASP A 164 -10.54 11.87 -6.71
C ASP A 164 -9.46 11.19 -5.86
N VAL A 165 -8.45 10.66 -6.53
CA VAL A 165 -7.36 9.94 -5.85
C VAL A 165 -6.17 10.83 -5.71
N THR A 166 -5.79 11.17 -4.48
CA THR A 166 -4.57 11.90 -4.15
C THR A 166 -3.46 10.92 -3.83
N TYR A 167 -2.33 11.04 -4.51
CA TYR A 167 -1.16 10.19 -4.35
C TYR A 167 0.13 11.01 -4.51
N ILE A 168 1.28 10.44 -4.14
CA ILE A 168 2.58 11.09 -4.34
C ILE A 168 3.21 10.59 -5.64
N ASN A 169 3.42 11.47 -6.60
CA ASN A 169 4.02 11.11 -7.89
C ASN A 169 5.54 10.85 -7.74
N ALA A 170 6.02 9.74 -8.34
CA ALA A 170 7.43 9.32 -8.28
C ALA A 170 8.38 10.30 -9.00
N THR A 171 7.90 11.07 -9.97
CA THR A 171 8.72 11.98 -10.76
C THR A 171 8.82 13.36 -10.13
N THR A 172 7.67 13.90 -9.72
CA THR A 172 7.58 15.27 -9.15
C THR A 172 7.82 15.30 -7.64
N TRP A 173 7.67 14.15 -6.96
CA TRP A 173 7.70 14.03 -5.50
C TRP A 173 6.71 14.96 -4.79
N ALA A 174 5.65 15.32 -5.49
CA ALA A 174 4.56 16.13 -5.00
C ALA A 174 3.26 15.32 -4.95
N GLU A 175 2.33 15.79 -4.15
CA GLU A 175 0.96 15.29 -4.19
C GLU A 175 0.30 15.70 -5.50
N GLU A 176 -0.31 14.73 -6.15
CA GLU A 176 -1.08 14.91 -7.38
C GLU A 176 -2.42 14.21 -7.24
N THR A 177 -3.42 14.71 -7.92
CA THR A 177 -4.77 14.14 -7.89
C THR A 177 -5.15 13.60 -9.26
N VAL A 178 -5.64 12.35 -9.29
CA VAL A 178 -6.19 11.71 -10.48
C VAL A 178 -7.71 11.60 -10.32
N GLN A 179 -8.43 12.14 -11.28
CA GLN A 179 -9.89 12.10 -11.31
C GLN A 179 -10.39 10.82 -11.95
N CYS A 180 -11.19 10.06 -11.21
CA CYS A 180 -11.83 8.84 -11.67
C CYS A 180 -13.31 9.11 -11.94
N ARG A 181 -13.71 8.99 -13.21
CA ARG A 181 -15.07 9.28 -13.68
C ARG A 181 -15.51 8.17 -14.63
N PHE A 182 -16.80 7.87 -14.62
CA PHE A 182 -17.41 7.05 -15.66
C PHE A 182 -17.61 7.86 -16.94
N SER A 183 -17.50 7.22 -18.09
CA SER A 183 -17.71 7.87 -19.38
C SER A 183 -19.16 8.36 -19.57
N ASP A 184 -20.12 7.71 -18.94
CA ASP A 184 -21.53 8.08 -18.91
C ASP A 184 -21.88 9.11 -17.82
N ASN A 185 -20.95 9.42 -16.91
CA ASN A 185 -21.09 10.44 -15.88
C ASN A 185 -19.78 11.23 -15.70
N PRO A 186 -19.42 12.11 -16.65
CA PRO A 186 -18.18 12.88 -16.58
C PRO A 186 -18.22 14.00 -15.52
N THR A 187 -19.41 14.43 -15.10
CA THR A 187 -19.66 15.48 -14.11
C THR A 187 -20.41 14.92 -12.91
N PRO A 188 -19.74 14.22 -11.99
CA PRO A 188 -20.39 13.61 -10.84
C PRO A 188 -20.97 14.66 -9.90
N GLN A 189 -22.03 14.31 -9.19
CA GLN A 189 -22.66 15.16 -8.18
C GLN A 189 -21.94 15.06 -6.83
N LYS A 190 -21.44 13.88 -6.49
CA LYS A 190 -20.79 13.61 -5.22
C LYS A 190 -19.46 12.86 -5.44
N VAL A 191 -18.37 13.56 -5.18
CA VAL A 191 -17.02 13.04 -5.36
C VAL A 191 -16.45 12.64 -4.01
N GLU A 192 -15.81 11.47 -3.96
CA GLU A 192 -15.02 11.05 -2.81
C GLU A 192 -13.57 11.51 -2.98
N ASP A 193 -13.01 12.15 -1.96
CA ASP A 193 -11.57 12.39 -1.85
C ASP A 193 -10.91 11.19 -1.21
N TYR A 194 -10.08 10.49 -1.98
CA TYR A 194 -9.40 9.27 -1.54
C TYR A 194 -7.89 9.43 -1.55
N THR A 195 -7.26 9.45 -0.38
CA THR A 195 -5.81 9.46 -0.25
C THR A 195 -5.25 8.05 -0.38
N LEU A 196 -4.34 7.85 -1.33
CA LEU A 196 -3.73 6.56 -1.64
C LEU A 196 -2.26 6.55 -1.25
N ASP A 197 -1.96 5.90 -0.14
CA ASP A 197 -0.61 5.72 0.35
C ASP A 197 0.14 4.59 -0.38
N GLY A 198 1.44 4.76 -0.54
CA GLY A 198 2.33 3.72 -1.02
C GLY A 198 2.30 3.45 -2.53
N VAL A 199 1.49 4.18 -3.28
CA VAL A 199 1.44 4.14 -4.75
C VAL A 199 2.00 5.44 -5.30
N LYS A 200 2.90 5.37 -6.30
CA LYS A 200 3.57 6.52 -6.89
C LYS A 200 3.37 6.65 -8.40
N ASP A 201 2.64 5.74 -8.99
CA ASP A 201 2.34 5.67 -10.41
C ASP A 201 0.92 6.16 -10.69
N PRO A 202 0.72 7.13 -11.63
CA PRO A 202 -0.59 7.71 -11.92
C PRO A 202 -1.58 6.71 -12.52
N ASP A 203 -1.12 5.81 -13.39
CA ASP A 203 -2.00 4.83 -14.02
C ASP A 203 -2.51 3.81 -13.00
N ARG A 204 -1.66 3.51 -12.04
CA ARG A 204 -2.01 2.62 -10.94
C ARG A 204 -2.98 3.29 -9.97
N ALA A 205 -2.75 4.57 -9.64
CA ALA A 205 -3.68 5.36 -8.82
C ALA A 205 -5.05 5.46 -9.51
N TYR A 206 -5.08 5.71 -10.82
CA TYR A 206 -6.32 5.71 -11.60
C TYR A 206 -7.05 4.36 -11.56
N ARG A 207 -6.34 3.23 -11.77
CA ARG A 207 -6.95 1.90 -11.71
C ARG A 207 -7.55 1.57 -10.33
N ILE A 208 -6.87 1.96 -9.26
CA ILE A 208 -7.36 1.76 -7.90
C ILE A 208 -8.60 2.63 -7.63
N GLY A 209 -8.58 3.89 -8.06
CA GLY A 209 -9.70 4.80 -7.94
C GLY A 209 -10.91 4.36 -8.75
N MET A 210 -10.71 3.94 -10.00
CA MET A 210 -11.79 3.40 -10.83
C MET A 210 -12.41 2.14 -10.24
N ARG A 211 -11.60 1.25 -9.67
CA ARG A 211 -12.13 0.07 -8.96
C ARG A 211 -12.99 0.49 -7.76
N ARG A 212 -12.56 1.49 -6.99
CA ARG A 212 -13.33 2.03 -5.86
C ARG A 212 -14.65 2.63 -6.33
N LEU A 213 -14.62 3.39 -7.41
CA LEU A 213 -15.81 3.94 -8.04
C LEU A 213 -16.76 2.85 -8.54
N MET A 214 -16.25 1.77 -9.14
CA MET A 214 -17.05 0.62 -9.56
C MET A 214 -17.74 -0.07 -8.38
N LYS A 215 -17.11 -0.12 -7.20
CA LYS A 215 -17.74 -0.66 -5.99
C LYS A 215 -18.98 0.14 -5.61
N TYR A 216 -18.91 1.46 -5.63
CA TYR A 216 -20.07 2.31 -5.33
C TYR A 216 -21.24 2.08 -6.31
N ARG A 217 -20.93 1.75 -7.57
CA ARG A 217 -21.96 1.55 -8.59
C ARG A 217 -22.53 0.14 -8.63
N TYR A 218 -21.71 -0.90 -8.40
CA TYR A 218 -22.06 -2.29 -8.69
C TYR A 218 -22.09 -3.23 -7.48
N GLN A 219 -21.46 -2.88 -6.37
CA GLN A 219 -21.48 -3.68 -5.14
C GLN A 219 -22.45 -3.06 -4.12
N ARG A 220 -23.67 -3.56 -4.10
CA ARG A 220 -24.76 -3.05 -3.26
C ARG A 220 -25.53 -4.18 -2.60
#